data_a1ec003f6fcd87777c464274d1ba4aa1
#
_entry.id   a1ec003f6fcd87777c464274d1ba4aa1
#
_cell.length_a   1.000
_cell.length_b   1.000
_cell.length_c   1.000
_cell.angle_alpha   90.00
_cell.angle_beta   90.00
_cell.angle_gamma   90.00
#
_symmetry.space_group_name_H-M   'P 1'
#
loop_
_entity.id
_entity.type
_entity.pdbx_description
1 polymer ?
#
loop_
_entity_poly.entity_id
_entity_poly.type
_entity_poly.pdbx_seq_one_letter_code
_entity_poly.pdbx_strand_id
1 'polypeptide(L)'
;SKGIGGRFSTKPVGKGIADYGCQYLKPKTKELSELIQSLKNKNLIKKSNMLQGNEAFIAPYGMNKIPQYLGLGVSTLLNQKVSSIKKTSNRWEINTNSFILKSKILVLTMPINQVSDLLKVSNLAIPDLPTATYKSFYTITFQNIDAISSKPVLKNDFAPWICNNLLKGLSIDQNTFTVNVNEELSNTLLN
;
A
#
# COMPACT_ATOMS: atom_id res chain seq x y z
N SER A 1 -4.94 -11.25 1.54
CA SER A 1 -5.53 -9.89 1.51
C SER A 1 -7.01 -9.96 1.17
N LYS A 2 -7.79 -9.07 1.76
CA LYS A 2 -9.25 -8.93 1.46
C LYS A 2 -9.50 -8.17 0.14
N GLY A 3 -8.49 -7.58 -0.47
CA GLY A 3 -8.60 -6.82 -1.71
C GLY A 3 -7.27 -6.65 -2.42
N ILE A 4 -7.35 -6.24 -3.71
CA ILE A 4 -6.19 -5.87 -4.50
C ILE A 4 -5.66 -4.53 -3.99
N GLY A 5 -4.36 -4.39 -3.85
CA GLY A 5 -3.71 -3.13 -3.51
C GLY A 5 -2.72 -3.21 -2.36
N GLY A 6 -2.91 -4.13 -1.42
CA GLY A 6 -1.98 -4.28 -0.31
C GLY A 6 -1.68 -2.94 0.37
N ARG A 7 -0.46 -2.43 0.24
CA ARG A 7 -0.03 -1.15 0.82
C ARG A 7 -0.59 0.11 0.14
N PHE A 8 -1.36 -0.03 -0.93
CA PHE A 8 -2.15 1.05 -1.55
C PHE A 8 -3.57 1.12 -0.99
N SER A 9 -3.75 0.73 0.24
CA SER A 9 -5.07 0.54 0.82
C SER A 9 -5.82 1.84 1.04
N THR A 10 -7.09 1.83 0.63
CA THR A 10 -8.09 2.87 0.89
C THR A 10 -9.28 2.21 1.56
N LYS A 11 -9.91 2.85 2.51
CA LYS A 11 -11.12 2.33 3.18
C LYS A 11 -12.21 3.39 3.33
N PRO A 12 -13.48 2.99 3.44
CA PRO A 12 -14.55 3.88 3.84
C PRO A 12 -14.31 4.42 5.25
N VAL A 13 -14.64 5.70 5.46
CA VAL A 13 -14.58 6.37 6.76
C VAL A 13 -15.77 7.33 6.83
N GLY A 14 -16.77 7.01 7.63
CA GLY A 14 -18.03 7.73 7.64
C GLY A 14 -18.67 7.77 6.25
N LYS A 15 -18.97 8.96 5.75
CA LYS A 15 -19.51 9.19 4.39
C LYS A 15 -18.44 9.39 3.31
N GLY A 16 -17.16 9.33 3.67
CA GLY A 16 -16.03 9.51 2.75
C GLY A 16 -15.14 8.29 2.69
N ILE A 17 -13.92 8.49 2.17
CA ILE A 17 -12.86 7.49 2.12
C ILE A 17 -11.57 8.09 2.67
N ALA A 18 -10.65 7.23 3.12
CA ALA A 18 -9.31 7.61 3.53
C ALA A 18 -8.27 6.61 3.00
N ASP A 19 -7.17 7.13 2.47
CA ASP A 19 -6.00 6.31 2.16
C ASP A 19 -5.21 6.08 3.45
N TYR A 20 -5.11 4.84 3.88
CA TYR A 20 -4.34 4.49 5.09
C TYR A 20 -3.05 3.72 4.77
N GLY A 21 -2.79 3.43 3.50
CA GLY A 21 -1.53 2.94 2.98
C GLY A 21 -0.72 4.04 2.29
N CYS A 22 -0.36 3.82 1.03
CA CYS A 22 0.35 4.79 0.20
C CYS A 22 -0.46 6.08 0.07
N GLN A 23 0.15 7.21 0.37
CA GLN A 23 -0.53 8.49 0.37
C GLN A 23 -0.44 9.21 -0.98
N TYR A 24 0.62 8.97 -1.75
CA TYR A 24 0.88 9.59 -3.05
C TYR A 24 1.96 8.84 -3.80
N LEU A 25 2.06 9.08 -5.11
CA LEU A 25 3.21 8.71 -5.93
C LEU A 25 4.12 9.92 -6.12
N LYS A 26 5.42 9.70 -6.10
CA LYS A 26 6.44 10.70 -6.41
C LYS A 26 7.36 10.16 -7.52
N PRO A 27 7.56 10.87 -8.65
CA PRO A 27 8.39 10.41 -9.75
C PRO A 27 9.87 10.44 -9.34
N LYS A 28 10.39 9.33 -8.83
CA LYS A 28 11.78 9.19 -8.37
C LYS A 28 12.68 8.45 -9.36
N THR A 29 12.09 7.61 -10.22
CA THR A 29 12.79 6.84 -11.24
C THR A 29 12.11 7.05 -12.58
N LYS A 30 12.82 6.72 -13.67
CA LYS A 30 12.30 6.81 -15.03
C LYS A 30 11.04 5.94 -15.20
N GLU A 31 11.11 4.70 -14.76
CA GLU A 31 10.01 3.73 -14.87
C GLU A 31 8.74 4.20 -14.12
N LEU A 32 8.93 4.75 -12.91
CA LEU A 32 7.82 5.30 -12.16
C LEU A 32 7.22 6.55 -12.81
N SER A 33 8.06 7.37 -13.42
CA SER A 33 7.63 8.56 -14.17
C SER A 33 6.81 8.17 -15.41
N GLU A 34 7.24 7.16 -16.15
CA GLU A 34 6.50 6.58 -17.27
C GLU A 34 5.16 5.99 -16.86
N LEU A 35 5.14 5.25 -15.75
CA LEU A 35 3.90 4.72 -15.16
C LEU A 35 2.95 5.87 -14.75
N ILE A 36 3.44 6.88 -14.05
CA ILE A 36 2.66 8.07 -13.66
C ILE A 36 2.06 8.74 -14.90
N GLN A 37 2.83 8.92 -15.96
CA GLN A 37 2.33 9.52 -17.21
C GLN A 37 1.23 8.66 -17.85
N SER A 38 1.43 7.33 -17.88
CA SER A 38 0.40 6.40 -18.37
C SER A 38 -0.90 6.48 -17.56
N LEU A 39 -0.79 6.49 -16.23
CA LEU A 39 -1.95 6.60 -15.33
C LEU A 39 -2.67 7.96 -15.46
N LYS A 40 -1.93 9.05 -15.67
CA LYS A 40 -2.49 10.38 -15.97
C LYS A 40 -3.30 10.37 -17.27
N ASN A 41 -2.74 9.80 -18.34
CA ASN A 41 -3.42 9.72 -19.64
C ASN A 41 -4.73 8.90 -19.58
N LYS A 42 -4.86 8.04 -18.57
CA LYS A 42 -6.08 7.28 -18.26
C LYS A 42 -7.01 7.97 -17.25
N ASN A 43 -6.69 9.19 -16.83
CA ASN A 43 -7.42 9.94 -15.80
C ASN A 43 -7.55 9.19 -14.44
N LEU A 44 -6.64 8.25 -14.18
CA LEU A 44 -6.65 7.47 -12.94
C LEU A 44 -5.99 8.22 -11.78
N ILE A 45 -5.06 9.12 -12.11
CA ILE A 45 -4.37 9.95 -11.13
C ILE A 45 -4.34 11.40 -11.57
N LYS A 46 -4.20 12.29 -10.60
CA LYS A 46 -3.99 13.72 -10.81
C LYS A 46 -2.86 14.25 -9.94
N LYS A 47 -2.29 15.39 -10.31
CA LYS A 47 -1.36 16.13 -9.46
C LYS A 47 -2.08 16.63 -8.20
N SER A 48 -1.39 16.55 -7.08
CA SER A 48 -1.87 17.03 -5.78
C SER A 48 -0.90 18.06 -5.23
N ASN A 49 -1.42 19.12 -4.64
CA ASN A 49 -0.64 20.17 -3.98
C ASN A 49 -0.31 19.84 -2.52
N MET A 50 -0.50 18.58 -2.10
CA MET A 50 -0.28 18.14 -0.72
C MET A 50 1.16 18.30 -0.21
N LEU A 51 2.13 18.30 -1.10
CA LEU A 51 3.54 18.49 -0.78
C LEU A 51 4.02 19.83 -1.36
N GLN A 52 4.29 20.80 -0.51
CA GLN A 52 4.82 22.10 -0.93
C GLN A 52 6.17 21.91 -1.66
N GLY A 53 6.29 22.48 -2.86
CA GLY A 53 7.52 22.45 -3.66
C GLY A 53 7.90 21.09 -4.26
N ASN A 54 7.08 20.04 -4.10
CA ASN A 54 7.34 18.72 -4.64
C ASN A 54 6.15 18.20 -5.45
N GLU A 55 6.46 17.47 -6.53
CA GLU A 55 5.40 16.79 -7.28
C GLU A 55 4.88 15.59 -6.51
N ALA A 56 3.56 15.53 -6.34
CA ALA A 56 2.85 14.40 -5.80
C ALA A 56 1.65 14.07 -6.69
N PHE A 57 1.38 12.80 -6.89
CA PHE A 57 0.24 12.33 -7.67
C PHE A 57 -0.63 11.41 -6.81
N ILE A 58 -1.93 11.59 -6.90
CA ILE A 58 -2.92 10.82 -6.15
C ILE A 58 -3.99 10.27 -7.08
N ALA A 59 -4.61 9.17 -6.69
CA ALA A 59 -5.83 8.68 -7.31
C ALA A 59 -7.05 9.31 -6.61
N PRO A 60 -7.89 10.09 -7.32
CA PRO A 60 -8.98 10.85 -6.70
C PRO A 60 -10.02 9.99 -5.96
N TYR A 61 -10.19 8.75 -6.39
CA TYR A 61 -11.12 7.79 -5.80
C TYR A 61 -10.43 6.77 -4.87
N GLY A 62 -9.25 7.13 -4.37
CA GLY A 62 -8.42 6.32 -3.48
C GLY A 62 -7.25 5.63 -4.17
N MET A 63 -6.12 5.59 -3.47
CA MET A 63 -4.86 5.04 -4.02
C MET A 63 -4.97 3.57 -4.43
N ASN A 64 -5.90 2.81 -3.85
CA ASN A 64 -6.18 1.42 -4.22
C ASN A 64 -6.71 1.25 -5.65
N LYS A 65 -7.18 2.32 -6.31
CA LYS A 65 -7.62 2.28 -7.71
C LYS A 65 -6.46 2.01 -8.68
N ILE A 66 -5.24 2.40 -8.31
CA ILE A 66 -4.05 2.16 -9.13
C ILE A 66 -3.78 0.65 -9.26
N PRO A 67 -3.54 -0.12 -8.18
CA PRO A 67 -3.32 -1.56 -8.30
C PRO A 67 -4.56 -2.31 -8.82
N GLN A 68 -5.78 -1.84 -8.56
CA GLN A 68 -6.98 -2.42 -9.16
C GLN A 68 -6.95 -2.31 -10.69
N TYR A 69 -6.59 -1.14 -11.22
CA TYR A 69 -6.43 -0.94 -12.67
C TYR A 69 -5.29 -1.79 -13.26
N LEU A 70 -4.13 -1.81 -12.61
CA LEU A 70 -2.99 -2.60 -13.06
C LEU A 70 -3.25 -4.12 -13.01
N GLY A 71 -4.17 -4.55 -12.16
CA GLY A 71 -4.60 -5.93 -12.05
C GLY A 71 -5.72 -6.35 -13.01
N LEU A 72 -6.20 -5.45 -13.87
CA LEU A 72 -7.21 -5.83 -14.88
C LEU A 72 -6.67 -6.90 -15.83
N GLY A 73 -7.46 -7.95 -16.03
CA GLY A 73 -7.07 -9.09 -16.85
C GLY A 73 -6.12 -10.09 -16.15
N VAL A 74 -5.73 -9.85 -14.89
CA VAL A 74 -4.94 -10.78 -14.10
C VAL A 74 -5.85 -11.59 -13.18
N SER A 75 -5.77 -12.92 -13.24
CA SER A 75 -6.48 -13.78 -12.30
C SER A 75 -5.95 -13.58 -10.88
N THR A 76 -6.81 -13.15 -9.98
CA THR A 76 -6.46 -12.82 -8.61
C THR A 76 -7.19 -13.73 -7.63
N LEU A 77 -6.43 -14.36 -6.73
CA LEU A 77 -6.96 -15.19 -5.66
C LEU A 77 -6.82 -14.45 -4.34
N LEU A 78 -7.93 -13.93 -3.84
CA LEU A 78 -7.98 -13.21 -2.57
C LEU A 78 -8.17 -14.19 -1.39
N ASN A 79 -7.81 -13.74 -0.20
CA ASN A 79 -7.94 -14.49 1.07
C ASN A 79 -7.20 -15.84 1.06
N GLN A 80 -6.20 -15.99 0.19
CA GLN A 80 -5.35 -17.17 0.12
C GLN A 80 -4.01 -16.84 0.77
N LYS A 81 -3.73 -17.50 1.90
CA LYS A 81 -2.43 -17.45 2.55
C LYS A 81 -1.55 -18.57 1.99
N VAL A 82 -0.41 -18.19 1.44
CA VAL A 82 0.61 -19.17 1.06
C VAL A 82 1.28 -19.68 2.33
N SER A 83 1.22 -20.97 2.56
CA SER A 83 1.79 -21.64 3.74
C SER A 83 3.18 -22.21 3.47
N SER A 84 3.43 -22.69 2.26
CA SER A 84 4.76 -23.17 1.85
C SER A 84 4.87 -23.14 0.33
N ILE A 85 6.12 -23.21 -0.15
CA ILE A 85 6.45 -23.33 -1.57
C ILE A 85 7.46 -24.46 -1.76
N LYS A 86 7.39 -25.15 -2.88
CA LYS A 86 8.33 -26.22 -3.22
C LYS A 86 8.76 -26.06 -4.67
N LYS A 87 10.06 -26.14 -4.93
CA LYS A 87 10.59 -26.21 -6.28
C LYS A 87 10.70 -27.66 -6.71
N THR A 88 10.05 -28.01 -7.81
CA THR A 88 10.24 -29.28 -8.53
C THR A 88 11.17 -29.05 -9.71
N SER A 89 11.48 -30.09 -10.48
CA SER A 89 12.38 -29.97 -11.65
C SER A 89 11.97 -28.85 -12.61
N ASN A 90 10.68 -28.69 -12.88
CA ASN A 90 10.17 -27.79 -13.92
C ASN A 90 9.16 -26.74 -13.43
N ARG A 91 8.75 -26.78 -12.16
CA ARG A 91 7.65 -25.93 -11.64
C ARG A 91 7.85 -25.56 -10.18
N TRP A 92 7.16 -24.53 -9.78
CA TRP A 92 6.88 -24.20 -8.39
C TRP A 92 5.52 -24.78 -7.99
N GLU A 93 5.45 -25.42 -6.86
CA GLU A 93 4.21 -25.77 -6.17
C GLU A 93 4.02 -24.79 -5.02
N ILE A 94 2.87 -24.13 -5.00
CA ILE A 94 2.52 -23.11 -4.02
C ILE A 94 1.34 -23.63 -3.20
N ASN A 95 1.58 -23.99 -1.95
CA ASN A 95 0.56 -24.47 -1.05
C ASN A 95 -0.16 -23.29 -0.40
N THR A 96 -1.48 -23.29 -0.49
CA THR A 96 -2.34 -22.34 0.18
C THR A 96 -3.21 -23.06 1.22
N ASN A 97 -4.00 -22.29 1.96
CA ASN A 97 -4.97 -22.87 2.91
C ASN A 97 -6.11 -23.67 2.24
N SER A 98 -6.29 -23.58 0.92
CA SER A 98 -7.41 -24.19 0.21
C SER A 98 -7.02 -25.13 -0.92
N PHE A 99 -5.87 -24.91 -1.56
CA PHE A 99 -5.42 -25.68 -2.73
C PHE A 99 -3.93 -25.52 -3.00
N ILE A 100 -3.44 -26.30 -3.96
CA ILE A 100 -2.07 -26.21 -4.47
C ILE A 100 -2.08 -25.61 -5.86
N LEU A 101 -1.30 -24.54 -6.04
CA LEU A 101 -1.05 -23.93 -7.35
C LEU A 101 0.26 -24.43 -7.93
N LYS A 102 0.34 -24.49 -9.26
CA LYS A 102 1.58 -24.83 -9.97
C LYS A 102 1.93 -23.72 -10.95
N SER A 103 3.18 -23.26 -10.95
CA SER A 103 3.66 -22.20 -11.83
C SER A 103 5.08 -22.49 -12.32
N LYS A 104 5.40 -22.04 -13.55
CA LYS A 104 6.78 -22.08 -14.05
C LYS A 104 7.65 -21.01 -13.41
N ILE A 105 7.07 -19.85 -13.10
CA ILE A 105 7.74 -18.70 -12.50
C ILE A 105 6.99 -18.32 -11.23
N LEU A 106 7.73 -18.01 -10.18
CA LEU A 106 7.19 -17.49 -8.93
C LEU A 106 7.89 -16.17 -8.59
N VAL A 107 7.11 -15.12 -8.40
CA VAL A 107 7.59 -13.82 -7.95
C VAL A 107 7.02 -13.52 -6.57
N LEU A 108 7.90 -13.30 -5.59
CA LEU A 108 7.54 -12.98 -4.21
C LEU A 108 7.67 -11.46 -4.00
N THR A 109 6.55 -10.78 -3.77
CA THR A 109 6.50 -9.30 -3.65
C THR A 109 6.16 -8.82 -2.23
N MET A 110 6.02 -9.74 -1.27
CA MET A 110 5.82 -9.38 0.13
C MET A 110 7.11 -8.80 0.76
N PRO A 111 7.04 -8.19 1.95
CA PRO A 111 8.21 -7.74 2.69
C PRO A 111 9.25 -8.85 2.88
N ILE A 112 10.53 -8.48 2.84
CA ILE A 112 11.63 -9.47 2.80
C ILE A 112 11.68 -10.39 4.04
N ASN A 113 11.28 -9.90 5.21
CA ASN A 113 11.14 -10.72 6.41
C ASN A 113 10.09 -11.84 6.21
N GLN A 114 8.93 -11.52 5.60
CA GLN A 114 7.90 -12.50 5.28
C GLN A 114 8.36 -13.48 4.18
N VAL A 115 9.17 -13.02 3.22
CA VAL A 115 9.84 -13.91 2.26
C VAL A 115 10.77 -14.87 2.99
N SER A 116 11.63 -14.36 3.89
CA SER A 116 12.53 -15.18 4.69
C SER A 116 11.78 -16.23 5.48
N ASP A 117 10.68 -15.87 6.14
CA ASP A 117 9.87 -16.82 6.91
C ASP A 117 9.24 -17.90 6.01
N LEU A 118 8.71 -17.50 4.85
CA LEU A 118 8.16 -18.46 3.88
C LEU A 118 9.23 -19.42 3.36
N LEU A 119 10.44 -18.94 3.08
CA LEU A 119 11.55 -19.77 2.63
C LEU A 119 11.99 -20.77 3.73
N LYS A 120 12.09 -20.30 4.98
CA LYS A 120 12.41 -21.16 6.13
C LYS A 120 11.41 -22.31 6.28
N VAL A 121 10.12 -22.02 6.33
CA VAL A 121 9.08 -23.06 6.46
C VAL A 121 9.00 -23.99 5.25
N SER A 122 9.54 -23.56 4.12
CA SER A 122 9.62 -24.33 2.88
C SER A 122 10.91 -25.12 2.72
N ASN A 123 11.83 -25.07 3.69
CA ASN A 123 13.18 -25.64 3.63
C ASN A 123 13.97 -25.20 2.39
N LEU A 124 13.83 -23.94 2.01
CA LEU A 124 14.52 -23.31 0.89
C LEU A 124 15.53 -22.28 1.41
N ALA A 125 16.76 -22.36 0.93
CA ALA A 125 17.79 -21.36 1.16
C ALA A 125 18.03 -20.57 -0.12
N ILE A 126 18.05 -19.26 0.01
CA ILE A 126 18.51 -18.33 -1.03
C ILE A 126 19.76 -17.65 -0.48
N PRO A 127 20.95 -17.91 -1.04
CA PRO A 127 22.15 -17.16 -0.70
C PRO A 127 21.92 -15.66 -0.90
N ASP A 128 22.52 -14.85 -0.05
CA ASP A 128 22.52 -13.38 -0.17
C ASP A 128 21.11 -12.74 -0.21
N LEU A 129 20.14 -13.36 0.47
CA LEU A 129 18.83 -12.74 0.62
C LEU A 129 19.00 -11.39 1.35
N PRO A 130 18.62 -10.25 0.76
CA PRO A 130 18.79 -8.95 1.38
C PRO A 130 18.03 -8.86 2.70
N THR A 131 18.58 -8.10 3.63
CA THR A 131 17.90 -7.75 4.89
C THR A 131 17.29 -6.37 4.80
N ALA A 132 16.16 -6.15 5.47
CA ALA A 132 15.57 -4.83 5.59
C ALA A 132 14.92 -4.66 6.96
N THR A 133 15.13 -3.49 7.53
CA THR A 133 14.43 -3.07 8.76
C THR A 133 13.14 -2.35 8.37
N TYR A 134 12.05 -2.75 8.96
CA TYR A 134 10.74 -2.13 8.76
C TYR A 134 10.34 -1.34 10.01
N LYS A 135 9.86 -0.14 9.79
CA LYS A 135 9.24 0.67 10.83
C LYS A 135 7.76 0.38 10.88
N SER A 136 7.24 0.17 12.07
CA SER A 136 5.81 0.01 12.31
C SER A 136 5.16 1.37 12.44
N PHE A 137 4.01 1.55 11.80
CA PHE A 137 3.17 2.73 11.98
C PHE A 137 1.74 2.29 12.30
N TYR A 138 1.23 2.76 13.43
CA TYR A 138 -0.18 2.67 13.71
C TYR A 138 -0.90 3.78 12.94
N THR A 139 -1.89 3.41 12.14
CA THR A 139 -2.62 4.37 11.30
C THR A 139 -4.06 4.49 11.77
N ILE A 140 -4.44 5.70 12.17
CA ILE A 140 -5.80 6.05 12.56
C ILE A 140 -6.46 6.77 11.39
N THR A 141 -7.72 6.45 11.11
CA THR A 141 -8.54 7.21 10.16
C THR A 141 -9.87 7.56 10.79
N PHE A 142 -10.31 8.78 10.59
CA PHE A 142 -11.56 9.29 11.14
C PHE A 142 -12.17 10.35 10.21
N GLN A 143 -13.44 10.65 10.41
CA GLN A 143 -14.15 11.77 9.80
C GLN A 143 -14.33 12.88 10.82
N ASN A 144 -14.20 14.12 10.39
CA ASN A 144 -14.57 15.30 11.16
C ASN A 144 -15.40 16.24 10.29
N ILE A 145 -16.31 16.99 10.90
CA ILE A 145 -17.15 17.97 10.21
C ILE A 145 -16.29 19.16 9.80
N ASP A 146 -15.41 19.62 10.68
CA ASP A 146 -14.56 20.79 10.46
C ASP A 146 -13.19 20.41 9.90
N ALA A 147 -12.61 21.29 9.11
CA ALA A 147 -11.20 21.19 8.72
C ALA A 147 -10.33 21.57 9.93
N ILE A 148 -9.42 20.68 10.32
CA ILE A 148 -8.44 20.92 11.39
C ILE A 148 -7.42 21.99 10.95
N SER A 149 -7.21 22.16 9.64
CA SER A 149 -6.24 23.08 9.06
C SER A 149 -6.57 23.33 7.59
N SER A 150 -6.16 24.47 7.07
CA SER A 150 -6.17 24.77 5.63
C SER A 150 -5.09 24.04 4.83
N LYS A 151 -4.11 23.41 5.52
CA LYS A 151 -3.05 22.62 4.87
C LYS A 151 -3.48 21.16 4.73
N PRO A 152 -3.23 20.53 3.58
CA PRO A 152 -3.58 19.12 3.38
C PRO A 152 -2.77 18.16 4.25
N VAL A 153 -1.54 18.53 4.63
CA VAL A 153 -0.66 17.72 5.47
C VAL A 153 -0.10 18.55 6.62
N LEU A 154 -0.21 18.00 7.83
CA LEU A 154 0.40 18.49 9.06
C LEU A 154 1.37 17.44 9.59
N LYS A 155 2.29 17.88 10.44
CA LYS A 155 3.26 17.04 11.15
C LYS A 155 3.49 17.57 12.54
N ASN A 156 3.66 16.67 13.50
CA ASN A 156 4.17 16.97 14.84
C ASN A 156 4.95 15.75 15.37
N ASP A 157 5.51 15.85 16.55
CA ASP A 157 6.34 14.78 17.14
C ASP A 157 5.54 13.50 17.41
N PHE A 158 4.28 13.63 17.69
CA PHE A 158 3.34 12.55 17.95
C PHE A 158 2.91 11.79 16.69
N ALA A 159 2.63 12.57 15.64
CA ALA A 159 2.14 12.11 14.37
C ALA A 159 2.95 12.77 13.24
N PRO A 160 3.99 12.09 12.76
CA PRO A 160 4.82 12.59 11.67
C PRO A 160 4.05 12.76 10.35
N TRP A 161 2.80 12.29 10.31
CA TRP A 161 1.92 12.46 9.17
C TRP A 161 0.46 12.56 9.61
N ILE A 162 -0.15 13.71 9.33
CA ILE A 162 -1.59 13.95 9.50
C ILE A 162 -2.07 14.50 8.15
N CYS A 163 -2.94 13.76 7.46
CA CYS A 163 -3.43 14.13 6.14
C CYS A 163 -4.94 14.33 6.15
N ASN A 164 -5.40 15.50 5.70
CA ASN A 164 -6.79 15.72 5.31
C ASN A 164 -6.97 15.20 3.87
N ASN A 165 -7.74 14.14 3.71
CA ASN A 165 -7.92 13.48 2.43
C ASN A 165 -8.74 14.31 1.42
N LEU A 166 -9.66 15.15 1.88
CA LEU A 166 -10.38 16.10 1.03
C LEU A 166 -9.41 17.15 0.45
N LEU A 167 -8.63 17.81 1.32
CA LEU A 167 -7.63 18.80 0.90
C LEU A 167 -6.48 18.21 0.09
N LYS A 168 -6.14 16.96 0.34
CA LYS A 168 -5.21 16.18 -0.49
C LYS A 168 -5.71 16.06 -1.92
N GLY A 169 -7.02 16.06 -2.12
CA GLY A 169 -7.68 16.03 -3.42
C GLY A 169 -8.43 14.75 -3.72
N LEU A 170 -8.82 13.94 -2.73
CA LEU A 170 -9.77 12.86 -2.96
C LEU A 170 -11.14 13.43 -3.36
N SER A 171 -11.86 12.71 -4.20
CA SER A 171 -13.21 13.05 -4.63
C SER A 171 -14.23 12.62 -3.55
N ILE A 172 -14.32 13.41 -2.50
CA ILE A 172 -15.19 13.25 -1.33
C ILE A 172 -15.73 14.62 -0.90
N ASP A 173 -16.86 14.63 -0.22
CA ASP A 173 -17.53 15.85 0.26
C ASP A 173 -17.31 16.11 1.76
N GLN A 174 -16.58 15.20 2.42
CA GLN A 174 -16.37 15.23 3.86
C GLN A 174 -14.88 15.24 4.20
N ASN A 175 -14.52 15.95 5.26
CA ASN A 175 -13.18 15.90 5.79
C ASN A 175 -12.92 14.52 6.42
N THR A 176 -12.11 13.70 5.78
CA THR A 176 -11.57 12.48 6.35
C THR A 176 -10.08 12.63 6.57
N PHE A 177 -9.60 12.03 7.62
CA PHE A 177 -8.20 12.17 8.05
C PHE A 177 -7.50 10.83 8.10
N THR A 178 -6.21 10.86 7.76
CA THR A 178 -5.27 9.76 7.98
C THR A 178 -4.15 10.27 8.86
N VAL A 179 -3.95 9.63 9.99
CA VAL A 179 -2.91 9.96 10.96
C VAL A 179 -1.99 8.75 11.12
N ASN A 180 -0.72 8.91 10.78
CA ASN A 180 0.31 7.94 11.11
C ASN A 180 0.98 8.36 12.41
N VAL A 181 0.88 7.52 13.41
CA VAL A 181 1.49 7.75 14.73
C VAL A 181 2.99 7.43 14.64
N ASN A 182 3.82 8.10 15.43
CA ASN A 182 5.27 7.86 15.46
C ASN A 182 5.60 6.40 15.85
N GLU A 183 6.84 5.99 15.62
CA GLU A 183 7.28 4.60 15.80
C GLU A 183 7.18 4.15 17.26
N GLU A 184 7.55 5.01 18.20
CA GLU A 184 7.55 4.71 19.64
C GLU A 184 6.14 4.38 20.14
N LEU A 185 5.19 5.28 19.88
CA LEU A 185 3.80 5.06 20.26
C LEU A 185 3.16 3.92 19.46
N SER A 186 3.54 3.74 18.19
CA SER A 186 3.05 2.62 17.37
C SER A 186 3.47 1.27 17.98
N ASN A 187 4.70 1.15 18.44
CA ASN A 187 5.16 -0.07 19.08
C ASN A 187 4.44 -0.34 20.41
N THR A 188 4.13 0.71 21.17
CA THR A 188 3.34 0.58 22.39
C THR A 188 1.90 0.12 22.14
N LEU A 189 1.29 0.57 21.05
CA LEU A 189 -0.09 0.24 20.69
C LEU A 189 -0.24 -1.14 20.00
N LEU A 190 0.86 -1.71 19.50
CA LEU A 190 0.86 -3.00 18.78
C LEU A 190 1.25 -4.18 19.67
N ASN A 191 1.77 -3.94 20.87
CA ASN A 191 2.06 -4.92 21.91
C ASN A 191 0.92 -4.99 22.93
#